data_6f6b55cb26a450be363a45dcd040b57a
#
_entry.id   6f6b55cb26a450be363a45dcd040b57a
#
_cell.length_a   1.000
_cell.length_b   1.000
_cell.length_c   1.000
_cell.angle_alpha   90.00
_cell.angle_beta   90.00
_cell.angle_gamma   90.00
#
_symmetry.space_group_name_H-M   'P 1'
#
loop_
_entity.id
_entity.type
_entity.pdbx_description
1 polymer ?
#
loop_
_entity_poly.entity_id
_entity_poly.type
_entity_poly.pdbx_seq_one_letter_code
_entity_poly.pdbx_strand_id
1 'polypeptide(L)' 'MDSTADASEIMTIKEVADYLKVTERTIYRLAAAKQIPAFKVGGSWRFSHADIDQWIKSQSSMPSDVNHG' A
#
# COMPACT_ATOMS: atom_id res chain seq x y z
N MET A 1 -10.99 -20.45 6.86
CA MET A 1 -10.70 -20.09 7.07
C MET A 1 -10.52 -19.27 7.06
N ASP A 2 -10.39 -18.91 6.94
CA ASP A 2 -10.13 -18.22 6.90
C ASP A 2 -9.90 -17.35 7.21
N SER A 3 -9.95 -16.95 7.24
CA SER A 3 -9.82 -16.04 7.56
C SER A 3 -8.97 -15.44 8.02
N THR A 4 -8.56 -15.37 8.36
CA THR A 4 -7.61 -15.10 8.79
C THR A 4 -6.72 -14.59 8.07
N ALA A 5 -6.53 -14.57 7.28
CA ALA A 5 -5.62 -14.15 6.54
C ALA A 5 -5.57 -12.78 6.26
N ASP A 6 -5.72 -12.00 7.10
CA ASP A 6 -5.68 -10.67 6.88
C ASP A 6 -4.43 -10.20 6.36
N ALA A 7 -3.32 -10.65 6.82
CA ALA A 7 -2.04 -10.12 6.39
C ALA A 7 -1.74 -10.46 4.96
N SER A 8 -2.32 -11.48 4.45
CA SER A 8 -2.07 -11.82 3.07
C SER A 8 -3.23 -11.41 2.19
N GLU A 9 -4.11 -10.59 2.70
CA GLU A 9 -5.20 -10.17 1.90
C GLU A 9 -4.78 -9.30 0.76
N ILE A 10 -5.43 -9.43 -0.37
CA ILE A 10 -5.14 -8.63 -1.54
C ILE A 10 -6.08 -7.43 -1.55
N MET A 11 -5.52 -6.27 -1.78
CA MET A 11 -6.28 -5.03 -1.73
C MET A 11 -6.34 -4.37 -3.10
N THR A 12 -7.41 -3.64 -3.34
CA THR A 12 -7.55 -2.85 -4.56
C THR A 12 -6.97 -1.46 -4.30
N ILE A 13 -6.85 -0.65 -5.34
CA ILE A 13 -6.39 0.72 -5.20
C ILE A 13 -7.28 1.48 -4.23
N LYS A 14 -8.58 1.31 -4.35
CA LYS A 14 -9.50 2.01 -3.50
C LYS A 14 -9.27 1.62 -2.04
N GLU A 15 -9.06 0.36 -1.80
CA GLU A 15 -8.86 -0.12 -0.45
C GLU A 15 -7.56 0.41 0.15
N VAL A 16 -6.49 0.45 -0.64
CA VAL A 16 -5.23 0.96 -0.16
C VAL A 16 -5.33 2.46 0.09
N ALA A 17 -6.00 3.18 -0.80
CA ALA A 17 -6.17 4.61 -0.63
C ALA A 17 -6.91 4.92 0.66
N ASP A 18 -7.95 4.15 0.93
CA ASP A 18 -8.72 4.32 2.12
C ASP A 18 -7.91 3.96 3.35
N TYR A 19 -7.15 2.90 3.27
CA TYR A 19 -6.32 2.43 4.35
C TYR A 19 -5.25 3.46 4.71
N LEU A 20 -4.65 4.06 3.71
CA LEU A 20 -3.59 5.04 3.93
C LEU A 20 -4.10 6.47 4.02
N LYS A 21 -5.40 6.67 3.86
CA LYS A 21 -6.03 7.97 3.96
C LYS A 21 -5.52 8.95 2.91
N VAL A 22 -5.40 8.48 1.69
CA VAL A 22 -5.01 9.32 0.57
C VAL A 22 -5.96 9.06 -0.58
N THR A 23 -5.82 9.79 -1.66
CA THR A 23 -6.70 9.59 -2.81
C THR A 23 -6.25 8.41 -3.63
N GLU A 24 -7.16 7.86 -4.40
CA GLU A 24 -6.82 6.77 -5.32
C GLU A 24 -5.79 7.24 -6.33
N ARG A 25 -5.89 8.48 -6.75
CA ARG A 25 -4.95 9.03 -7.71
C ARG A 25 -3.53 8.96 -7.16
N THR A 26 -3.35 9.26 -5.89
CA THR A 26 -2.05 9.19 -5.27
C THR A 26 -1.51 7.76 -5.31
N ILE A 27 -2.35 6.79 -5.00
CA ILE A 27 -1.92 5.40 -5.02
C ILE A 27 -1.58 4.98 -6.44
N TYR A 28 -2.39 5.40 -7.40
CA TYR A 28 -2.14 5.04 -8.79
C TYR A 28 -0.77 5.57 -9.23
N ARG A 29 -0.46 6.80 -8.86
CA ARG A 29 0.82 7.39 -9.22
C ARG A 29 1.98 6.65 -8.58
N LEU A 30 1.83 6.30 -7.32
CA LEU A 30 2.89 5.56 -6.63
C LEU A 30 3.09 4.19 -7.25
N ALA A 31 2.00 3.53 -7.61
CA ALA A 31 2.10 2.20 -8.21
C ALA A 31 2.76 2.29 -9.59
N ALA A 32 2.35 3.27 -10.37
CA ALA A 32 2.91 3.42 -11.71
C ALA A 32 4.39 3.78 -11.66
N ALA A 33 4.79 4.51 -10.63
CA ALA A 33 6.18 4.88 -10.47
C ALA A 33 6.99 3.83 -9.72
N LYS A 34 6.35 2.74 -9.34
CA LYS A 34 6.99 1.64 -8.61
C LYS A 34 7.55 2.10 -7.27
N GLN A 35 6.84 3.02 -6.64
CA GLN A 35 7.26 3.53 -5.34
C GLN A 35 6.44 2.94 -4.21
N ILE A 36 5.54 2.03 -4.50
CA ILE A 36 4.76 1.33 -3.51
C ILE A 36 4.66 -0.11 -4.00
N PRO A 37 4.70 -1.10 -3.13
CA PRO A 37 4.61 -2.49 -3.57
C PRO A 37 3.26 -2.76 -4.20
N ALA A 38 3.26 -3.12 -5.46
CA ALA A 38 2.04 -3.36 -6.21
C ALA A 38 2.31 -4.37 -7.31
N PHE A 39 1.28 -5.02 -7.77
CA PHE A 39 1.40 -5.93 -8.89
C PHE A 39 0.12 -5.86 -9.71
N LYS A 40 0.18 -6.33 -10.93
CA LYS A 40 -0.98 -6.28 -11.79
C LYS A 40 -1.62 -7.64 -11.95
N VAL A 41 -2.94 -7.65 -11.87
CA VAL A 41 -3.68 -8.87 -12.09
C VAL A 41 -4.69 -8.53 -13.16
N GLY A 42 -4.52 -9.10 -14.33
CA GLY A 42 -5.45 -8.84 -15.40
C GLY A 42 -5.55 -7.38 -15.80
N GLY A 43 -4.49 -6.65 -15.66
CA GLY A 43 -4.49 -5.25 -16.05
C GLY A 43 -4.91 -4.30 -14.96
N SER A 44 -5.21 -4.80 -13.78
CA SER A 44 -5.60 -3.93 -12.67
C SER A 44 -4.56 -4.01 -11.57
N TRP A 45 -4.32 -2.89 -10.94
CA TRP A 45 -3.37 -2.86 -9.83
C TRP A 45 -3.93 -3.57 -8.62
N ARG A 46 -3.09 -4.33 -7.95
CA ARG A 46 -3.45 -4.98 -6.70
C ARG A 46 -2.28 -4.88 -5.74
N PHE A 47 -2.58 -4.98 -4.45
CA PHE A 47 -1.57 -4.78 -3.42
C PHE A 47 -1.73 -5.85 -2.36
N SER A 48 -0.63 -6.30 -1.79
CA SER A 48 -0.69 -7.26 -0.69
C SER A 48 -0.72 -6.48 0.61
N HIS A 49 -1.66 -6.77 1.47
CA HIS A 49 -1.78 -6.06 2.75
C HIS A 49 -0.47 -6.16 3.54
N ALA A 50 0.14 -7.32 3.54
CA ALA A 50 1.40 -7.51 4.25
C ALA A 50 2.50 -6.62 3.68
N ASP A 51 2.56 -6.51 2.37
CA ASP A 51 3.56 -5.68 1.72
C ASP A 51 3.31 -4.20 2.01
N ILE A 52 2.06 -3.80 2.05
CA ILE A 52 1.73 -2.41 2.34
C ILE A 52 2.13 -2.07 3.78
N ASP A 53 1.88 -2.98 4.71
CA ASP A 53 2.27 -2.74 6.09
C ASP A 53 3.78 -2.63 6.23
N GLN A 54 4.53 -3.45 5.53
CA GLN A 54 5.97 -3.37 5.56
C GLN A 54 6.44 -2.04 4.96
N TRP A 55 5.80 -1.64 3.89
CA TRP A 55 6.16 -0.39 3.22
C TRP A 55 5.88 0.80 4.14
N ILE A 56 4.78 0.77 4.88
CA ILE A 56 4.47 1.83 5.80
C ILE A 56 5.54 1.91 6.89
N LYS A 57 5.96 0.78 7.40
CA LYS A 57 7.00 0.77 8.42
C LYS A 57 8.29 1.34 7.88
N SER A 58 8.58 1.01 6.64
CA SER A 58 9.78 1.51 6.02
C SER A 58 9.73 3.03 5.88
N GLN A 59 8.57 3.56 5.56
CA GLN A 59 8.42 5.00 5.42
C GLN A 59 8.50 5.69 6.78
N SER A 60 7.86 5.14 7.76
CA SER A 60 7.81 5.82 9.04
C SER A 60 9.06 5.67 9.86
N SER A 61 9.95 4.78 9.50
CA SER A 61 11.17 4.65 10.27
C SER A 61 12.26 5.56 9.76
N MET A 62 12.02 6.38 8.77
CA MET A 62 13.02 7.26 8.29
C MET A 62 13.25 8.36 9.26
N PRO A 63 14.48 8.58 9.63
CA PRO A 63 14.76 9.56 10.66
C PRO A 63 14.32 10.95 10.27
N SER A 64 14.37 11.22 9.03
CA SER A 64 14.08 12.54 8.68
C SER A 64 12.66 12.89 8.86
N ASP A 65 11.87 11.94 9.05
CA ASP A 65 10.56 12.30 9.17
C ASP A 65 10.23 12.78 10.42
N VAL A 66 11.02 12.61 11.24
CA VAL A 66 10.77 13.10 12.40
C VAL A 66 10.35 14.40 12.43
N ASN A 67 10.76 15.06 11.75
CA ASN A 67 10.48 16.26 11.87
C ASN A 67 9.36 16.66 11.31
N HIS A 68 8.92 16.55 10.93
CA HIS A 68 7.96 17.10 10.50
C HIS A 68 6.93 16.71 10.73
N GLY A 69 7.07 16.41 10.95
CA GLY A 69 5.97 15.93 11.24
C GLY A 69 5.20 16.43 11.22
#